data_816c084dbc98c7af6ab17a97b0b83957
#
_entry.id   816c084dbc98c7af6ab17a97b0b83957
#
_cell.length_a   1.000
_cell.length_b   1.000
_cell.length_c   1.000
_cell.angle_alpha   90.00
_cell.angle_beta   90.00
_cell.angle_gamma   90.00
#
_symmetry.space_group_name_H-M   'P 1'
#
loop_
_entity.id
_entity.type
_entity.pdbx_description
1 polymer ?
#
loop_
_entity_poly.entity_id
_entity_poly.type
_entity_poly.pdbx_seq_one_letter_code
_entity_poly.pdbx_strand_id
1 'polypeptide(L)'
;FNAPHHFVVKKADSDETVCAVDFQEGPIKENGVNGCSNEDLLLMVITRLESFQNSEYKCEENAEAIKHLNETIAVLRSRTNKRVARGVEGTSTI
;
A
#
# COMPACT_ATOMS: atom_id res chain seq x y z
N PHE A 1 9.93 -14.51 7.51
CA PHE A 1 8.63 -14.29 8.10
C PHE A 1 7.53 -14.58 7.10
N ASN A 2 6.55 -15.37 7.51
CA ASN A 2 5.47 -15.84 6.64
C ASN A 2 4.22 -14.96 6.72
N ALA A 3 4.37 -13.66 6.54
CA ALA A 3 3.21 -12.79 6.39
C ALA A 3 2.48 -13.12 5.07
N PRO A 4 1.18 -12.86 4.98
CA PRO A 4 0.49 -13.00 3.71
C PRO A 4 0.99 -11.94 2.72
N HIS A 5 1.39 -12.37 1.52
CA HIS A 5 1.93 -11.51 0.48
C HIS A 5 1.08 -11.51 -0.79
N HIS A 6 0.19 -12.47 -0.94
CA HIS A 6 -0.62 -12.65 -2.14
C HIS A 6 -2.10 -12.58 -1.79
N PHE A 7 -2.83 -11.74 -2.48
CA PHE A 7 -4.25 -11.52 -2.23
C PHE A 7 -5.03 -11.61 -3.54
N VAL A 8 -6.20 -12.21 -3.47
CA VAL A 8 -7.14 -12.29 -4.58
C VAL A 8 -8.48 -11.76 -4.12
N VAL A 9 -9.04 -10.83 -4.86
CA VAL A 9 -10.39 -10.33 -4.64
C VAL A 9 -11.30 -11.02 -5.66
N LYS A 10 -12.32 -11.71 -5.17
CA LYS A 10 -13.29 -12.43 -5.99
C LYS A 10 -14.67 -11.81 -5.87
N LYS A 11 -15.52 -12.05 -6.87
CA LYS A 11 -16.93 -11.69 -6.76
C LYS A 11 -17.58 -12.49 -5.64
N ALA A 12 -18.49 -11.86 -4.89
CA ALA A 12 -19.13 -12.49 -3.75
C ALA A 12 -19.96 -13.72 -4.11
N ASP A 13 -20.47 -13.78 -5.32
CA ASP A 13 -21.39 -14.82 -5.80
C ASP A 13 -20.76 -15.85 -6.73
N SER A 14 -19.45 -15.79 -6.94
CA SER A 14 -18.75 -16.72 -7.84
C SER A 14 -17.26 -16.80 -7.47
N ASP A 15 -16.51 -17.66 -8.18
CA ASP A 15 -15.06 -17.74 -8.03
C ASP A 15 -14.32 -16.82 -9.01
N GLU A 16 -15.04 -15.95 -9.71
CA GLU A 16 -14.41 -15.04 -10.66
C GLU A 16 -13.51 -14.03 -9.95
N THR A 17 -12.25 -13.95 -10.37
CA THR A 17 -11.28 -13.01 -9.85
C THR A 17 -11.54 -11.62 -10.40
N VAL A 18 -11.66 -10.64 -9.49
CA VAL A 18 -11.80 -9.22 -9.82
C VAL A 18 -10.43 -8.57 -9.93
N CYS A 19 -9.56 -8.82 -8.96
CA CYS A 19 -8.17 -8.36 -9.00
C CYS A 19 -7.28 -9.25 -8.14
N ALA A 20 -5.98 -9.20 -8.42
CA ALA A 20 -4.98 -9.89 -7.64
C ALA A 20 -3.88 -8.91 -7.26
N VAL A 21 -3.35 -9.04 -6.04
CA VAL A 21 -2.28 -8.18 -5.52
C VAL A 21 -1.17 -9.05 -4.97
N ASP A 22 0.04 -8.81 -5.48
CA ASP A 22 1.25 -9.44 -4.96
C ASP A 22 2.09 -8.36 -4.27
N PHE A 23 2.26 -8.49 -2.97
CA PHE A 23 3.16 -7.63 -2.21
C PHE A 23 4.59 -8.12 -2.27
N GLN A 24 5.53 -7.22 -2.02
CA GLN A 24 6.94 -7.57 -1.94
C GLN A 24 7.15 -8.71 -0.94
N GLU A 25 7.82 -9.77 -1.39
CA GLU A 25 8.16 -10.92 -0.56
C GLU A 25 9.67 -11.00 -0.41
N GLY A 26 10.12 -10.85 0.82
CA GLY A 26 11.53 -10.83 1.18
C GLY A 26 12.20 -9.47 0.95
N PRO A 27 13.40 -9.30 1.54
CA PRO A 27 14.14 -8.03 1.44
C PRO A 27 14.55 -7.72 0.00
N ILE A 28 14.39 -6.47 -0.41
CA ILE A 28 14.63 -6.04 -1.80
C ILE A 28 16.10 -6.24 -2.19
N LYS A 29 17.04 -5.97 -1.30
CA LYS A 29 18.48 -6.14 -1.60
C LYS A 29 18.86 -7.59 -1.83
N GLU A 30 18.12 -8.53 -1.24
CA GLU A 30 18.40 -9.96 -1.36
C GLU A 30 17.58 -10.62 -2.46
N ASN A 31 16.33 -10.20 -2.67
CA ASN A 31 15.36 -10.85 -3.54
C ASN A 31 14.95 -10.01 -4.76
N GLY A 32 15.43 -8.76 -4.85
CA GLY A 32 14.96 -7.83 -5.86
C GLY A 32 13.53 -7.37 -5.60
N VAL A 33 13.03 -6.48 -6.43
CA VAL A 33 11.63 -6.05 -6.38
C VAL A 33 10.79 -7.13 -7.05
N ASN A 34 9.89 -7.75 -6.30
CA ASN A 34 9.03 -8.83 -6.79
C ASN A 34 7.54 -8.60 -6.55
N GLY A 35 7.16 -7.46 -6.01
CA GLY A 35 5.78 -7.10 -5.75
C GLY A 35 5.66 -5.65 -5.35
N CYS A 36 4.44 -5.23 -5.01
CA CYS A 36 4.20 -3.85 -4.59
C CYS A 36 4.42 -3.65 -3.08
N SER A 37 4.55 -2.38 -2.70
CA SER A 37 4.62 -1.98 -1.30
C SER A 37 3.23 -1.65 -0.77
N ASN A 38 3.11 -1.57 0.55
CA ASN A 38 1.89 -1.09 1.19
C ASN A 38 1.54 0.32 0.70
N GLU A 39 2.53 1.20 0.58
CA GLU A 39 2.35 2.58 0.13
C GLU A 39 1.80 2.64 -1.29
N ASP A 40 2.21 1.74 -2.18
CA ASP A 40 1.71 1.70 -3.56
C ASP A 40 0.18 1.57 -3.59
N LEU A 41 -0.38 0.66 -2.79
CA LEU A 41 -1.82 0.46 -2.74
C LEU A 41 -2.53 1.63 -2.08
N LEU A 42 -1.97 2.19 -1.02
CA LEU A 42 -2.55 3.35 -0.36
C LEU A 42 -2.57 4.57 -1.30
N LEU A 43 -1.51 4.76 -2.10
CA LEU A 43 -1.45 5.83 -3.09
C LEU A 43 -2.49 5.65 -4.20
N MET A 44 -2.75 4.41 -4.64
CA MET A 44 -3.81 4.14 -5.60
C MET A 44 -5.17 4.58 -5.06
N VAL A 45 -5.47 4.24 -3.81
CA VAL A 45 -6.73 4.60 -3.16
C VAL A 45 -6.84 6.12 -3.02
N ILE A 46 -5.79 6.79 -2.57
CA ILE A 46 -5.77 8.25 -2.44
C ILE A 46 -6.03 8.91 -3.80
N THR A 47 -5.34 8.47 -4.84
CA THR A 47 -5.49 9.01 -6.19
C THR A 47 -6.93 8.90 -6.67
N ARG A 48 -7.55 7.75 -6.45
CA ARG A 48 -8.95 7.53 -6.81
C ARG A 48 -9.89 8.44 -6.01
N LEU A 49 -9.69 8.54 -4.69
CA LEU A 49 -10.52 9.40 -3.84
C LEU A 49 -10.36 10.89 -4.21
N GLU A 50 -9.14 11.33 -4.50
CA GLU A 50 -8.89 12.71 -4.94
C GLU A 50 -9.61 13.03 -6.26
N SER A 51 -9.68 12.06 -7.17
CA SER A 51 -10.44 12.22 -8.41
C SER A 51 -11.92 12.45 -8.11
N PHE A 52 -12.50 11.69 -7.18
CA PHE A 52 -13.89 11.93 -6.77
C PHE A 52 -14.06 13.30 -6.10
N GLN A 53 -13.09 13.77 -5.33
CA GLN A 53 -13.14 15.09 -4.69
C GLN A 53 -13.08 16.24 -5.71
N ASN A 54 -12.57 15.99 -6.91
CA ASN A 54 -12.58 16.96 -8.01
C ASN A 54 -13.81 16.81 -8.92
N SER A 55 -14.83 16.11 -8.45
CA SER A 55 -16.05 15.85 -9.21
C SER A 55 -17.29 16.23 -8.40
N GLU A 56 -18.48 16.04 -8.98
CA GLU A 56 -19.76 16.24 -8.29
C GLU A 56 -19.99 15.23 -7.15
N TYR A 57 -19.19 14.15 -7.12
CA TYR A 57 -19.28 13.11 -6.09
C TYR A 57 -18.43 13.42 -4.85
N LYS A 58 -17.92 14.64 -4.73
CA LYS A 58 -17.14 15.03 -3.56
C LYS A 58 -17.99 14.91 -2.28
N CYS A 59 -17.36 14.51 -1.19
CA CYS A 59 -18.01 14.39 0.10
C CYS A 59 -17.00 14.53 1.24
N GLU A 60 -17.51 14.79 2.45
CA GLU A 60 -16.66 14.95 3.63
C GLU A 60 -15.94 13.65 3.99
N GLU A 61 -16.60 12.52 3.79
CA GLU A 61 -16.03 11.19 4.09
C GLU A 61 -14.80 10.91 3.24
N ASN A 62 -14.83 11.26 1.96
CA ASN A 62 -13.66 11.11 1.10
C ASN A 62 -12.51 12.02 1.56
N ALA A 63 -12.80 13.26 1.95
CA ALA A 63 -11.79 14.17 2.46
C ALA A 63 -11.13 13.63 3.73
N GLU A 64 -11.92 13.12 4.65
CA GLU A 64 -11.43 12.53 5.89
C GLU A 64 -10.60 11.26 5.63
N ALA A 65 -11.07 10.41 4.73
CA ALA A 65 -10.33 9.20 4.34
C ALA A 65 -8.97 9.56 3.75
N ILE A 66 -8.89 10.54 2.86
CA ILE A 66 -7.64 11.01 2.26
C ILE A 66 -6.69 11.51 3.35
N LYS A 67 -7.19 12.27 4.31
CA LYS A 67 -6.40 12.77 5.44
C LYS A 67 -5.75 11.61 6.21
N HIS A 68 -6.54 10.61 6.58
CA HIS A 68 -6.04 9.46 7.35
C HIS A 68 -5.08 8.60 6.53
N LEU A 69 -5.33 8.44 5.23
CA LEU A 69 -4.42 7.70 4.36
C LEU A 69 -3.07 8.40 4.22
N ASN A 70 -3.06 9.73 4.10
CA ASN A 70 -1.82 10.51 4.07
C ASN A 70 -1.07 10.40 5.40
N GLU A 71 -1.76 10.41 6.52
CA GLU A 71 -1.16 10.20 7.84
C GLU A 71 -0.52 8.80 7.93
N THR A 72 -1.21 7.78 7.42
CA THR A 72 -0.70 6.40 7.38
C THR A 72 0.58 6.32 6.56
N ILE A 73 0.61 6.93 5.38
CA ILE A 73 1.81 6.96 4.54
C ILE A 73 2.97 7.65 5.25
N ALA A 74 2.70 8.76 5.95
CA ALA A 74 3.73 9.48 6.71
C ALA A 74 4.35 8.60 7.79
N VAL A 75 3.54 7.81 8.49
CA VAL A 75 4.02 6.86 9.50
C VAL A 75 4.91 5.80 8.88
N LEU A 76 4.47 5.21 7.77
CA LEU A 76 5.24 4.17 7.08
C LEU A 76 6.57 4.73 6.53
N ARG A 77 6.57 5.92 5.97
CA ARG A 77 7.79 6.59 5.50
C ARG A 77 8.74 6.92 6.64
N SER A 78 8.21 7.28 7.81
CA SER A 78 9.03 7.52 9.00
C SER A 78 9.84 6.27 9.36
N ARG A 79 9.20 5.09 9.31
CA ARG A 79 9.90 3.81 9.51
C ARG A 79 11.00 3.61 8.48
N THR A 80 10.69 3.80 7.20
CA THR A 80 11.65 3.65 6.11
C THR A 80 12.83 4.59 6.28
N ASN A 81 12.58 5.86 6.61
CA ASN A 81 13.64 6.85 6.81
C ASN A 81 14.55 6.50 7.98
N LYS A 82 14.00 5.97 9.07
CA LYS A 82 14.79 5.49 10.21
C LYS A 82 15.68 4.31 9.81
N ARG A 83 15.15 3.38 8.99
CA ARG A 83 15.93 2.24 8.50
C ARG A 83 17.02 2.67 7.53
N VAL A 84 16.74 3.62 6.65
CA VAL A 84 17.76 4.21 5.77
C VAL A 84 18.89 4.85 6.58
N ALA A 85 18.55 5.61 7.62
CA ALA A 85 19.54 6.24 8.52
C ALA A 85 20.41 5.20 9.23
N ARG A 86 19.87 4.00 9.52
CA ARG A 86 20.64 2.89 10.13
C ARG A 86 21.39 2.05 9.10
N GLY A 87 21.22 2.31 7.80
CA GLY A 87 21.86 1.53 6.74
C GLY A 87 21.31 0.13 6.53
N VAL A 88 20.08 -0.14 7.00
CA VAL A 88 19.50 -1.50 6.94
C VAL A 88 18.27 -1.60 6.04
N GLU A 89 17.87 -0.53 5.36
CA GLU A 89 16.71 -0.57 4.47
C GLU A 89 16.95 -1.52 3.30
N GLY A 90 15.94 -2.29 2.97
CA GLY A 90 16.01 -3.32 1.93
C GLY A 90 16.68 -4.61 2.39
N THR A 91 16.96 -4.75 3.69
CA THR A 91 17.57 -5.95 4.28
C THR A 91 16.62 -6.62 5.26
N SER A 92 16.99 -7.80 5.75
CA SER A 92 16.23 -8.53 6.76
C SER A 92 16.53 -8.09 8.19
N THR A 93 17.41 -7.13 8.40
CA THR A 93 17.76 -6.60 9.72
C THR A 93 16.56 -5.91 10.36
N ILE A 94 16.23 -6.26 11.58
CA ILE A 94 15.15 -5.65 12.35
C ILE A 94 15.57 -4.26 12.82
#